data_c1877b6de9eb17a845fec714279e5676
#
_entry.id   c1877b6de9eb17a845fec714279e5676
#
_cell.length_a   1.000
_cell.length_b   1.000
_cell.length_c   1.000
_cell.angle_alpha   90.00
_cell.angle_beta   90.00
_cell.angle_gamma   90.00
#
_symmetry.space_group_name_H-M   'P 1'
#
loop_
_entity.id
_entity.type
_entity.pdbx_description
1 polymer ?
#
loop_
_entity_poly.entity_id
_entity_poly.type
_entity_poly.pdbx_seq_one_letter_code
_entity_poly.pdbx_strand_id
1 'polypeptide(L)'
;MSRTMLLAASAALLLTGSCYQSSPDASRQAPPASYYDNSGHPDAWSGGARKITISTLKGPHQVWIKRVGNNPKLKLLLLTGGPGLSHAYLEVMDSYLPAAGIEYYHYDQLETGESDRPNDPDLWTLARYVDEVDQVRRAIGGTKDNFCLLGHSWGGLLAMEYALAHQDQMKCLVISNMMASIPAYNRYAKTVLEPRMNQAALKQILSMEASGKTEQPQYMQLLMPNWYEQHILRRPAAQWPEPVLRAQENMNRRFYVTMQGPSEMGASGRLVNWDRFADLKTITIPTLVVSGKYDTMDPAYMAAMAKQLPHGELAATNGGHMDMYDDQPTYFARLIAFLRKVE
;
A
#
# COMPACT_ATOMS: atom_id res chain seq x y z
N MET A 1 78.93 22.67 -13.41
CA MET A 1 78.35 23.51 -14.49
C MET A 1 77.72 22.58 -15.49
N SER A 2 76.42 22.45 -15.54
CA SER A 2 75.53 22.25 -16.69
C SER A 2 74.15 21.93 -16.14
N ARG A 3 73.22 22.82 -16.41
CA ARG A 3 71.80 22.66 -16.10
C ARG A 3 71.12 21.88 -17.22
N THR A 4 70.48 20.77 -16.87
CA THR A 4 69.61 20.06 -17.80
C THR A 4 68.15 20.36 -17.41
N MET A 5 67.43 21.05 -18.29
CA MET A 5 66.01 21.31 -18.22
C MET A 5 65.21 20.03 -18.54
N LEU A 6 64.33 19.62 -17.63
CA LEU A 6 63.28 18.64 -17.92
C LEU A 6 62.05 19.39 -18.45
N LEU A 7 61.65 19.10 -19.68
CA LEU A 7 60.34 19.47 -20.22
C LEU A 7 59.30 18.48 -19.69
N ALA A 8 58.30 19.00 -18.97
CA ALA A 8 57.09 18.25 -18.62
C ALA A 8 56.06 18.41 -19.77
N ALA A 9 55.75 17.31 -20.40
CA ALA A 9 54.63 17.25 -21.37
C ALA A 9 53.32 17.00 -20.64
N SER A 10 52.44 17.99 -20.62
CA SER A 10 51.09 17.85 -20.13
C SER A 10 50.21 17.19 -21.18
N ALA A 11 49.80 15.95 -20.97
CA ALA A 11 48.77 15.30 -21.77
C ALA A 11 47.37 15.74 -21.24
N ALA A 12 46.70 16.56 -22.04
CA ALA A 12 45.29 16.90 -21.83
C ALA A 12 44.41 15.72 -22.21
N LEU A 13 43.83 15.02 -21.25
CA LEU A 13 42.75 14.05 -21.48
C LEU A 13 41.46 14.83 -21.81
N LEU A 14 41.06 14.80 -23.07
CA LEU A 14 39.73 15.23 -23.49
C LEU A 14 38.73 14.15 -23.06
N LEU A 15 38.06 14.37 -21.93
CA LEU A 15 36.86 13.64 -21.54
C LEU A 15 35.71 14.09 -22.43
N THR A 16 35.45 13.36 -23.51
CA THR A 16 34.19 13.48 -24.26
C THR A 16 33.08 12.89 -23.41
N GLY A 17 32.44 13.74 -22.59
CA GLY A 17 31.21 13.42 -21.91
C GLY A 17 30.13 13.18 -22.95
N SER A 18 29.82 11.91 -23.20
CA SER A 18 28.62 11.52 -23.94
C SER A 18 27.42 11.87 -23.06
N CYS A 19 26.82 13.03 -23.31
CA CYS A 19 25.50 13.35 -22.75
C CYS A 19 24.53 12.31 -23.30
N TYR A 20 24.17 11.35 -22.46
CA TYR A 20 23.03 10.48 -22.69
C TYR A 20 21.78 11.37 -22.66
N GLN A 21 21.38 11.89 -23.82
CA GLN A 21 20.07 12.46 -24.00
C GLN A 21 19.08 11.29 -23.95
N SER A 22 18.51 11.07 -22.76
CA SER A 22 17.31 10.27 -22.64
C SER A 22 16.25 10.95 -23.50
N SER A 23 15.82 10.29 -24.56
CA SER A 23 14.67 10.70 -25.35
C SER A 23 13.51 10.92 -24.38
N PRO A 24 12.78 12.05 -24.46
CA PRO A 24 11.60 12.23 -23.61
C PRO A 24 10.66 11.09 -23.91
N ASP A 25 10.32 10.34 -22.86
CA ASP A 25 9.36 9.25 -22.91
C ASP A 25 8.03 9.84 -23.40
N ALA A 26 7.66 9.55 -24.65
CA ALA A 26 6.45 10.05 -25.29
C ALA A 26 5.14 9.64 -24.55
N SER A 27 5.25 8.81 -23.50
CA SER A 27 4.15 8.40 -22.64
C SER A 27 3.81 9.41 -21.52
N ARG A 28 4.68 10.41 -21.27
CA ARG A 28 4.46 11.45 -20.26
C ARG A 28 3.77 12.67 -20.87
N GLN A 29 2.51 12.52 -21.24
CA GLN A 29 1.68 13.66 -21.54
C GLN A 29 1.43 14.42 -20.23
N ALA A 30 1.74 15.73 -20.20
CA ALA A 30 1.45 16.55 -19.04
C ALA A 30 -0.05 16.48 -18.71
N PRO A 31 -0.44 16.39 -17.43
CA PRO A 31 -1.85 16.38 -17.07
C PRO A 31 -2.53 17.66 -17.56
N PRO A 32 -3.83 17.62 -17.87
CA PRO A 32 -4.56 18.81 -18.33
C PRO A 32 -4.52 19.90 -17.27
N ALA A 33 -4.55 21.18 -17.69
CA ALA A 33 -4.51 22.33 -16.77
C ALA A 33 -5.61 22.24 -15.68
N SER A 34 -6.77 21.68 -16.00
CA SER A 34 -7.87 21.43 -15.05
C SER A 34 -7.50 20.47 -13.91
N TYR A 35 -6.47 19.64 -14.06
CA TYR A 35 -5.99 18.76 -12.99
C TYR A 35 -5.50 19.54 -11.76
N TYR A 36 -4.94 20.72 -11.97
CA TYR A 36 -4.44 21.59 -10.89
C TYR A 36 -5.47 22.63 -10.43
N ASP A 37 -6.66 22.64 -11.01
CA ASP A 37 -7.71 23.57 -10.63
C ASP A 37 -8.39 23.12 -9.33
N ASN A 38 -8.22 23.90 -8.27
CA ASN A 38 -8.83 23.71 -6.96
C ASN A 38 -10.09 24.57 -6.74
N SER A 39 -10.56 25.34 -7.74
CA SER A 39 -11.73 26.20 -7.60
C SER A 39 -12.96 25.38 -7.19
N GLY A 40 -13.71 25.90 -6.23
CA GLY A 40 -14.92 25.25 -5.73
C GLY A 40 -14.71 24.06 -4.81
N HIS A 41 -13.47 23.68 -4.50
CA HIS A 41 -13.16 22.65 -3.52
C HIS A 41 -12.93 23.23 -2.13
N PRO A 42 -13.51 22.64 -1.06
CA PRO A 42 -13.38 23.16 0.31
C PRO A 42 -11.96 23.04 0.87
N ASP A 43 -11.10 22.20 0.27
CA ASP A 43 -9.72 21.92 0.66
C ASP A 43 -8.67 22.80 -0.03
N ALA A 44 -9.07 23.74 -0.87
CA ALA A 44 -8.16 24.58 -1.67
C ALA A 44 -7.10 25.32 -0.84
N TRP A 45 -7.44 25.77 0.36
CA TRP A 45 -6.55 26.49 1.27
C TRP A 45 -5.62 25.62 2.09
N SER A 46 -5.97 24.35 2.28
CA SER A 46 -5.19 23.38 3.07
C SER A 46 -4.29 22.47 2.21
N GLY A 47 -4.13 22.78 0.92
CA GLY A 47 -3.37 21.94 0.01
C GLY A 47 -4.04 20.58 -0.26
N GLY A 48 -5.36 20.53 -0.17
CA GLY A 48 -6.16 19.33 -0.35
C GLY A 48 -6.45 18.55 0.93
N ALA A 49 -5.83 18.89 2.07
CA ALA A 49 -6.02 18.20 3.34
C ALA A 49 -7.22 18.75 4.14
N ARG A 50 -8.00 17.84 4.73
CA ARG A 50 -9.10 18.19 5.64
C ARG A 50 -9.46 17.01 6.53
N LYS A 51 -10.25 17.26 7.57
CA LYS A 51 -10.90 16.22 8.36
C LYS A 51 -12.36 16.08 7.95
N ILE A 52 -12.83 14.83 7.93
CA ILE A 52 -14.23 14.46 7.68
C ILE A 52 -14.81 13.92 8.98
N THR A 53 -16.00 14.35 9.36
CA THR A 53 -16.73 13.74 10.46
C THR A 53 -17.38 12.46 9.97
N ILE A 54 -17.07 11.35 10.64
CA ILE A 54 -17.74 10.06 10.49
C ILE A 54 -18.60 9.77 11.73
N SER A 55 -19.70 9.07 11.52
CA SER A 55 -20.56 8.58 12.61
C SER A 55 -20.20 7.15 12.96
N THR A 56 -20.14 6.84 14.25
CA THR A 56 -19.93 5.48 14.76
C THR A 56 -20.94 5.17 15.87
N LEU A 57 -21.03 3.92 16.29
CA LEU A 57 -21.85 3.51 17.44
C LEU A 57 -21.42 4.16 18.77
N LYS A 58 -20.23 4.73 18.83
CA LYS A 58 -19.66 5.45 19.99
C LYS A 58 -19.66 6.97 19.82
N GLY A 59 -20.39 7.48 18.83
CA GLY A 59 -20.46 8.90 18.51
C GLY A 59 -19.62 9.29 17.29
N PRO A 60 -19.55 10.61 17.00
CA PRO A 60 -18.80 11.12 15.86
C PRO A 60 -17.30 11.14 16.15
N HIS A 61 -16.50 10.86 15.10
CA HIS A 61 -15.04 10.98 15.08
C HIS A 61 -14.58 11.69 13.83
N GLN A 62 -13.35 12.20 13.85
CA GLN A 62 -12.72 12.87 12.69
C GLN A 62 -11.73 11.92 12.01
N VAL A 63 -11.87 11.74 10.71
CA VAL A 63 -10.87 11.07 9.88
C VAL A 63 -10.22 12.05 8.92
N TRP A 64 -8.91 11.91 8.72
CA TRP A 64 -8.12 12.79 7.88
C TRP A 64 -8.06 12.27 6.45
N ILE A 65 -8.23 13.19 5.49
CA ILE A 65 -8.00 12.94 4.06
C ILE A 65 -7.18 14.06 3.44
N LYS A 66 -6.46 13.72 2.36
CA LYS A 66 -5.80 14.69 1.47
C LYS A 66 -6.12 14.33 0.03
N ARG A 67 -6.79 15.24 -0.68
CA ARG A 67 -7.01 15.14 -2.13
C ARG A 67 -5.77 15.62 -2.89
N VAL A 68 -5.37 14.88 -3.92
CA VAL A 68 -4.34 15.29 -4.88
C VAL A 68 -4.96 15.24 -6.28
N GLY A 69 -4.86 16.35 -6.98
CA GLY A 69 -5.39 16.49 -8.33
C GLY A 69 -6.89 16.80 -8.41
N ASN A 70 -7.37 16.92 -9.63
CA ASN A 70 -8.77 17.15 -9.98
C ASN A 70 -9.11 16.40 -11.27
N ASN A 71 -9.81 15.24 -11.13
CA ASN A 71 -10.25 14.43 -12.25
C ASN A 71 -11.69 13.96 -12.00
N PRO A 72 -12.70 14.54 -12.68
CA PRO A 72 -14.11 14.19 -12.43
C PRO A 72 -14.47 12.77 -12.83
N LYS A 73 -13.68 12.11 -13.69
CA LYS A 73 -13.96 10.78 -14.20
C LYS A 73 -13.43 9.66 -13.31
N LEU A 74 -12.43 9.96 -12.46
CA LEU A 74 -11.79 8.97 -11.63
C LEU A 74 -11.32 9.57 -10.31
N LYS A 75 -11.81 9.02 -9.20
CA LYS A 75 -11.43 9.33 -7.82
C LYS A 75 -10.92 8.07 -7.15
N LEU A 76 -9.62 7.99 -6.93
CA LEU A 76 -8.98 6.82 -6.32
C LEU A 76 -8.77 7.04 -4.83
N LEU A 77 -9.50 6.34 -3.97
CA LEU A 77 -9.27 6.33 -2.53
C LEU A 77 -8.24 5.26 -2.16
N LEU A 78 -7.20 5.65 -1.42
CA LEU A 78 -6.11 4.78 -1.00
C LEU A 78 -6.38 4.27 0.43
N LEU A 79 -6.54 2.95 0.59
CA LEU A 79 -6.69 2.29 1.88
C LEU A 79 -5.35 1.71 2.34
N THR A 80 -4.88 2.17 3.50
CA THR A 80 -3.60 1.77 4.08
C THR A 80 -3.63 0.37 4.69
N GLY A 81 -2.45 -0.24 4.80
CA GLY A 81 -2.22 -1.54 5.43
C GLY A 81 -2.03 -1.49 6.96
N GLY A 82 -1.45 -2.55 7.47
CA GLY A 82 -1.29 -2.84 8.87
C GLY A 82 -2.25 -3.94 9.32
N PRO A 83 -3.41 -3.66 9.94
CA PRO A 83 -4.05 -2.37 10.20
C PRO A 83 -3.26 -1.46 11.14
N GLY A 84 -3.52 -0.16 11.06
CA GLY A 84 -2.90 0.79 11.99
C GLY A 84 -1.80 1.66 11.43
N LEU A 85 -1.35 1.43 10.18
CA LEU A 85 -0.41 2.32 9.48
C LEU A 85 -1.10 3.59 8.97
N SER A 86 -0.38 4.71 9.00
CA SER A 86 -0.82 5.96 8.38
C SER A 86 -0.62 5.95 6.86
N HIS A 87 -1.18 6.95 6.19
CA HIS A 87 -1.01 7.18 4.74
C HIS A 87 0.45 7.32 4.30
N ALA A 88 1.36 7.68 5.20
CA ALA A 88 2.72 8.13 4.86
C ALA A 88 3.45 7.19 3.87
N TYR A 89 3.40 5.87 4.06
CA TYR A 89 4.07 4.96 3.14
C TYR A 89 3.42 4.88 1.74
N LEU A 90 2.21 5.41 1.56
CA LEU A 90 1.59 5.54 0.23
C LEU A 90 1.91 6.86 -0.46
N GLU A 91 2.71 7.75 0.15
CA GLU A 91 3.16 9.00 -0.49
C GLU A 91 4.01 8.76 -1.74
N VAL A 92 4.54 7.55 -1.94
CA VAL A 92 5.17 7.16 -3.21
C VAL A 92 4.24 7.35 -4.43
N MET A 93 2.92 7.31 -4.24
CA MET A 93 1.92 7.58 -5.27
C MET A 93 2.06 8.99 -5.84
N ASP A 94 2.50 9.96 -5.03
CA ASP A 94 2.68 11.37 -5.39
C ASP A 94 3.75 11.55 -6.50
N SER A 95 4.65 10.59 -6.64
CA SER A 95 5.69 10.59 -7.67
C SER A 95 5.18 10.12 -9.05
N TYR A 96 4.00 9.49 -9.13
CA TYR A 96 3.53 8.83 -10.36
C TYR A 96 2.13 9.26 -10.79
N LEU A 97 1.16 9.28 -9.87
CA LEU A 97 -0.26 9.50 -10.21
C LEU A 97 -0.55 10.91 -10.73
N PRO A 98 0.08 12.01 -10.22
CA PRO A 98 -0.13 13.35 -10.76
C PRO A 98 0.27 13.45 -12.23
N ALA A 99 1.42 12.88 -12.62
CA ALA A 99 1.87 12.88 -14.01
C ALA A 99 0.94 12.08 -14.95
N ALA A 100 0.15 11.16 -14.38
CA ALA A 100 -0.86 10.40 -15.12
C ALA A 100 -2.23 11.10 -15.16
N GLY A 101 -2.41 12.25 -14.49
CA GLY A 101 -3.67 12.98 -14.40
C GLY A 101 -4.74 12.30 -13.53
N ILE A 102 -4.32 11.44 -12.60
CA ILE A 102 -5.22 10.68 -11.74
C ILE A 102 -5.48 11.45 -10.45
N GLU A 103 -6.76 11.72 -10.12
CA GLU A 103 -7.16 12.24 -8.81
C GLU A 103 -7.20 11.11 -7.80
N TYR A 104 -6.52 11.30 -6.67
CA TYR A 104 -6.49 10.31 -5.60
C TYR A 104 -6.53 10.97 -4.23
N TYR A 105 -6.85 10.15 -3.23
CA TYR A 105 -7.03 10.57 -1.85
C TYR A 105 -6.17 9.73 -0.93
N HIS A 106 -5.20 10.36 -0.26
CA HIS A 106 -4.62 9.81 0.95
C HIS A 106 -5.67 9.85 2.06
N TYR A 107 -5.74 8.82 2.86
CA TYR A 107 -6.74 8.66 3.89
C TYR A 107 -6.16 7.92 5.08
N ASP A 108 -6.28 8.51 6.25
CA ASP A 108 -6.00 7.85 7.50
C ASP A 108 -7.31 7.31 8.09
N GLN A 109 -7.40 5.99 8.21
CA GLN A 109 -8.54 5.33 8.85
C GLN A 109 -8.62 5.73 10.32
N LEU A 110 -9.80 5.64 10.93
CA LEU A 110 -9.93 5.80 12.39
C LEU A 110 -8.90 4.90 13.09
N GLU A 111 -8.22 5.40 14.12
CA GLU A 111 -7.10 4.79 14.85
C GLU A 111 -5.72 4.96 14.18
N THR A 112 -5.61 5.66 13.04
CA THR A 112 -4.32 5.80 12.34
C THR A 112 -3.96 7.27 12.07
N GLY A 113 -2.69 7.53 11.85
CA GLY A 113 -2.16 8.81 11.34
C GLY A 113 -2.73 10.05 12.03
N GLU A 114 -3.25 10.95 11.21
CA GLU A 114 -3.83 12.25 11.60
C GLU A 114 -5.33 12.16 11.98
N SER A 115 -5.92 10.96 11.90
CA SER A 115 -7.30 10.69 12.32
C SER A 115 -7.41 10.55 13.84
N ASP A 116 -8.62 10.64 14.34
CA ASP A 116 -8.87 10.39 15.78
C ASP A 116 -8.47 8.97 16.16
N ARG A 117 -7.98 8.83 17.40
CA ARG A 117 -7.56 7.54 17.97
C ARG A 117 -8.29 7.29 19.29
N PRO A 118 -9.56 6.89 19.25
CA PRO A 118 -10.34 6.62 20.47
C PRO A 118 -9.78 5.44 21.28
N ASN A 119 -8.98 4.56 20.65
CA ASN A 119 -8.43 3.35 21.27
C ASN A 119 -9.52 2.44 21.89
N ASP A 120 -10.71 2.44 21.29
CA ASP A 120 -11.86 1.63 21.71
C ASP A 120 -11.96 0.34 20.89
N PRO A 121 -11.67 -0.84 21.47
CA PRO A 121 -11.73 -2.12 20.76
C PRO A 121 -13.11 -2.50 20.21
N ASP A 122 -14.21 -1.88 20.70
CA ASP A 122 -15.54 -2.11 20.16
C ASP A 122 -15.70 -1.52 18.76
N LEU A 123 -14.87 -0.52 18.40
CA LEU A 123 -14.82 0.08 17.08
C LEU A 123 -13.95 -0.70 16.07
N TRP A 124 -13.21 -1.71 16.51
CA TRP A 124 -12.28 -2.45 15.66
C TRP A 124 -12.96 -3.65 15.00
N THR A 125 -13.94 -3.39 14.15
CA THR A 125 -14.69 -4.41 13.42
C THR A 125 -14.70 -4.12 11.92
N LEU A 126 -14.70 -5.17 11.09
CA LEU A 126 -14.74 -5.03 9.62
C LEU A 126 -15.96 -4.23 9.18
N ALA A 127 -17.14 -4.54 9.71
CA ALA A 127 -18.39 -3.85 9.35
C ALA A 127 -18.30 -2.33 9.61
N ARG A 128 -17.69 -1.91 10.72
CA ARG A 128 -17.52 -0.49 11.04
C ARG A 128 -16.54 0.19 10.05
N TYR A 129 -15.44 -0.49 9.68
CA TYR A 129 -14.49 0.06 8.70
C TYR A 129 -15.08 0.11 7.28
N VAL A 130 -15.94 -0.85 6.90
CA VAL A 130 -16.69 -0.79 5.62
C VAL A 130 -17.63 0.41 5.60
N ASP A 131 -18.38 0.65 6.68
CA ASP A 131 -19.24 1.83 6.82
C ASP A 131 -18.43 3.15 6.79
N GLU A 132 -17.25 3.18 7.44
CA GLU A 132 -16.35 4.33 7.39
C GLU A 132 -15.91 4.65 5.97
N VAL A 133 -15.51 3.64 5.18
CA VAL A 133 -15.14 3.83 3.77
C VAL A 133 -16.31 4.41 2.97
N ASP A 134 -17.55 3.97 3.23
CA ASP A 134 -18.72 4.52 2.55
C ASP A 134 -19.00 5.97 2.93
N GLN A 135 -18.83 6.33 4.19
CA GLN A 135 -18.94 7.71 4.65
C GLN A 135 -17.89 8.61 3.99
N VAL A 136 -16.63 8.14 3.91
CA VAL A 136 -15.55 8.84 3.21
C VAL A 136 -15.85 8.96 1.72
N ARG A 137 -16.29 7.89 1.04
CA ARG A 137 -16.71 7.93 -0.37
C ARG A 137 -17.73 9.02 -0.62
N ARG A 138 -18.79 9.08 0.20
CA ARG A 138 -19.83 10.12 0.09
C ARG A 138 -19.26 11.53 0.28
N ALA A 139 -18.38 11.70 1.26
CA ALA A 139 -17.78 13.00 1.57
C ALA A 139 -16.83 13.53 0.46
N ILE A 140 -16.23 12.63 -0.35
CA ILE A 140 -15.41 13.01 -1.51
C ILE A 140 -16.22 13.06 -2.82
N GLY A 141 -17.53 12.81 -2.78
CA GLY A 141 -18.38 12.78 -3.98
C GLY A 141 -18.10 11.59 -4.90
N GLY A 142 -17.69 10.45 -4.32
CA GLY A 142 -17.49 9.21 -5.06
C GLY A 142 -18.81 8.56 -5.45
N THR A 143 -18.95 8.16 -6.73
CA THR A 143 -20.11 7.51 -7.31
C THR A 143 -19.70 6.29 -8.12
N LYS A 144 -20.66 5.46 -8.53
CA LYS A 144 -20.41 4.31 -9.41
C LYS A 144 -19.67 4.66 -10.72
N ASP A 145 -19.74 5.92 -11.16
CA ASP A 145 -19.18 6.33 -12.43
C ASP A 145 -17.74 6.88 -12.31
N ASN A 146 -17.27 7.13 -11.07
CA ASN A 146 -15.95 7.72 -10.85
C ASN A 146 -15.16 7.15 -9.68
N PHE A 147 -15.76 6.36 -8.77
CA PHE A 147 -15.12 5.93 -7.54
C PHE A 147 -14.37 4.61 -7.68
N CYS A 148 -13.08 4.62 -7.41
CA CYS A 148 -12.21 3.45 -7.32
C CYS A 148 -11.57 3.34 -5.94
N LEU A 149 -11.36 2.11 -5.47
CA LEU A 149 -10.56 1.82 -4.29
C LEU A 149 -9.23 1.16 -4.68
N LEU A 150 -8.13 1.60 -4.08
CA LEU A 150 -6.90 0.85 -4.02
C LEU A 150 -6.65 0.51 -2.54
N GLY A 151 -6.65 -0.78 -2.23
CA GLY A 151 -6.31 -1.26 -0.90
C GLY A 151 -5.02 -2.04 -0.90
N HIS A 152 -4.06 -1.66 -0.04
CA HIS A 152 -2.81 -2.38 0.15
C HIS A 152 -2.86 -3.17 1.46
N SER A 153 -2.48 -4.46 1.43
CA SER A 153 -2.43 -5.32 2.61
C SER A 153 -3.81 -5.35 3.34
N TRP A 154 -3.90 -5.04 4.63
CA TRP A 154 -5.17 -4.84 5.34
C TRP A 154 -6.16 -3.96 4.56
N GLY A 155 -5.68 -2.89 3.92
CA GLY A 155 -6.52 -2.06 3.05
C GLY A 155 -7.11 -2.84 1.88
N GLY A 156 -6.39 -3.84 1.35
CA GLY A 156 -6.89 -4.77 0.31
C GLY A 156 -7.99 -5.68 0.82
N LEU A 157 -7.86 -6.19 2.05
CA LEU A 157 -8.93 -6.92 2.74
C LEU A 157 -10.18 -6.04 2.90
N LEU A 158 -10.01 -4.83 3.40
CA LEU A 158 -11.10 -3.88 3.59
C LEU A 158 -11.75 -3.48 2.25
N ALA A 159 -10.95 -3.30 1.19
CA ALA A 159 -11.47 -3.00 -0.14
C ALA A 159 -12.30 -4.15 -0.73
N MET A 160 -11.91 -5.41 -0.49
CA MET A 160 -12.71 -6.59 -0.85
C MET A 160 -14.04 -6.63 -0.09
N GLU A 161 -14.04 -6.43 1.23
CA GLU A 161 -15.28 -6.35 2.03
C GLU A 161 -16.19 -5.22 1.55
N TYR A 162 -15.61 -4.05 1.25
CA TYR A 162 -16.38 -2.94 0.71
C TYR A 162 -16.99 -3.27 -0.66
N ALA A 163 -16.22 -3.87 -1.56
CA ALA A 163 -16.71 -4.27 -2.88
C ALA A 163 -17.84 -5.32 -2.78
N LEU A 164 -17.71 -6.31 -1.89
CA LEU A 164 -18.78 -7.31 -1.68
C LEU A 164 -20.08 -6.68 -1.18
N ALA A 165 -20.02 -5.59 -0.42
CA ALA A 165 -21.18 -4.91 0.12
C ALA A 165 -21.74 -3.79 -0.79
N HIS A 166 -20.87 -3.09 -1.56
CA HIS A 166 -21.16 -1.81 -2.20
C HIS A 166 -20.58 -1.66 -3.62
N GLN A 167 -20.32 -2.77 -4.36
CA GLN A 167 -19.78 -2.66 -5.72
C GLN A 167 -20.65 -1.86 -6.68
N ASP A 168 -21.95 -1.74 -6.41
CA ASP A 168 -22.89 -0.89 -7.15
C ASP A 168 -22.59 0.62 -7.02
N GLN A 169 -21.72 1.01 -6.07
CA GLN A 169 -21.22 2.36 -5.85
C GLN A 169 -19.77 2.55 -6.35
N MET A 170 -19.20 1.54 -7.00
CA MET A 170 -17.80 1.53 -7.42
C MET A 170 -17.66 1.42 -8.93
N LYS A 171 -16.63 2.07 -9.46
CA LYS A 171 -16.18 1.96 -10.84
C LYS A 171 -15.12 0.87 -11.01
N CYS A 172 -14.19 0.76 -10.08
CA CYS A 172 -13.13 -0.24 -10.09
C CYS A 172 -12.54 -0.54 -8.71
N LEU A 173 -11.79 -1.64 -8.64
CA LEU A 173 -11.08 -2.12 -7.45
C LEU A 173 -9.63 -2.45 -7.78
N VAL A 174 -8.69 -2.09 -6.90
CA VAL A 174 -7.31 -2.55 -6.93
C VAL A 174 -6.98 -3.24 -5.60
N ILE A 175 -6.67 -4.52 -5.65
CA ILE A 175 -6.23 -5.33 -4.51
C ILE A 175 -4.71 -5.45 -4.62
N SER A 176 -3.98 -4.69 -3.79
CA SER A 176 -2.53 -4.69 -3.79
C SER A 176 -2.01 -5.53 -2.63
N ASN A 177 -1.30 -6.62 -2.95
CA ASN A 177 -0.56 -7.43 -1.98
C ASN A 177 -1.43 -7.93 -0.80
N MET A 178 -2.61 -8.51 -1.13
CA MET A 178 -3.50 -9.10 -0.12
C MET A 178 -4.23 -10.31 -0.64
N MET A 179 -4.06 -11.45 0.03
CA MET A 179 -4.82 -12.67 -0.22
C MET A 179 -6.25 -12.54 0.31
N ALA A 180 -7.20 -13.19 -0.38
CA ALA A 180 -8.60 -13.21 0.03
C ALA A 180 -8.88 -14.27 1.15
N SER A 181 -7.86 -14.78 1.84
CA SER A 181 -8.01 -15.77 2.89
C SER A 181 -6.82 -15.71 3.87
N ILE A 182 -7.09 -15.39 5.13
CA ILE A 182 -6.08 -15.45 6.19
C ILE A 182 -5.66 -16.89 6.50
N PRO A 183 -6.54 -17.91 6.54
CA PRO A 183 -6.10 -19.29 6.64
C PRO A 183 -5.14 -19.73 5.54
N ALA A 184 -5.34 -19.26 4.30
CA ALA A 184 -4.42 -19.55 3.19
C ALA A 184 -3.08 -18.81 3.35
N TYR A 185 -3.12 -17.52 3.76
CA TYR A 185 -1.93 -16.74 4.09
C TYR A 185 -1.09 -17.42 5.18
N ASN A 186 -1.72 -17.79 6.30
CA ASN A 186 -1.04 -18.50 7.40
C ASN A 186 -0.42 -19.83 6.95
N ARG A 187 -1.11 -20.56 6.09
CA ARG A 187 -0.59 -21.82 5.52
C ARG A 187 0.64 -21.57 4.66
N TYR A 188 0.61 -20.57 3.77
CA TYR A 188 1.75 -20.22 2.91
C TYR A 188 2.96 -19.79 3.75
N ALA A 189 2.77 -18.91 4.72
CA ALA A 189 3.82 -18.50 5.66
C ALA A 189 4.47 -19.74 6.30
N LYS A 190 3.67 -20.62 6.91
CA LYS A 190 4.14 -21.78 7.67
C LYS A 190 4.77 -22.86 6.79
N THR A 191 4.22 -23.13 5.61
CA THR A 191 4.66 -24.31 4.80
C THR A 191 5.67 -23.95 3.72
N VAL A 192 5.78 -22.67 3.34
CA VAL A 192 6.65 -22.24 2.24
C VAL A 192 7.73 -21.26 2.70
N LEU A 193 7.38 -20.25 3.50
CA LEU A 193 8.32 -19.18 3.86
C LEU A 193 9.14 -19.52 5.10
N GLU A 194 8.52 -19.96 6.21
CA GLU A 194 9.23 -20.35 7.44
C GLU A 194 10.30 -21.42 7.21
N PRO A 195 10.10 -22.47 6.38
CA PRO A 195 11.16 -23.45 6.10
C PRO A 195 12.41 -22.86 5.41
N ARG A 196 12.28 -21.71 4.79
CA ARG A 196 13.38 -21.00 4.09
C ARG A 196 14.13 -20.01 4.99
N MET A 197 13.58 -19.72 6.17
CA MET A 197 14.21 -18.83 7.15
C MET A 197 15.45 -19.46 7.79
N ASN A 198 16.25 -18.65 8.46
CA ASN A 198 17.21 -19.14 9.43
C ASN A 198 16.47 -19.88 10.55
N GLN A 199 16.64 -21.19 10.65
CA GLN A 199 15.88 -22.03 11.57
C GLN A 199 16.17 -21.75 13.05
N ALA A 200 17.38 -21.26 13.40
CA ALA A 200 17.68 -20.82 14.76
C ALA A 200 16.93 -19.54 15.13
N ALA A 201 16.83 -18.59 14.21
CA ALA A 201 16.04 -17.37 14.39
C ALA A 201 14.53 -17.71 14.47
N LEU A 202 14.02 -18.56 13.58
CA LEU A 202 12.62 -19.00 13.60
C LEU A 202 12.23 -19.62 14.93
N LYS A 203 13.07 -20.55 15.47
CA LYS A 203 12.83 -21.18 16.78
C LYS A 203 12.72 -20.15 17.90
N GLN A 204 13.59 -19.12 17.90
CA GLN A 204 13.56 -18.07 18.92
C GLN A 204 12.30 -17.20 18.78
N ILE A 205 11.95 -16.79 17.54
CA ILE A 205 10.76 -15.99 17.25
C ILE A 205 9.50 -16.71 17.76
N LEU A 206 9.31 -17.98 17.36
CA LEU A 206 8.15 -18.78 17.79
C LEU A 206 8.11 -18.99 19.33
N SER A 207 9.27 -19.14 19.97
CA SER A 207 9.36 -19.22 21.43
C SER A 207 8.94 -17.91 22.11
N MET A 208 9.32 -16.76 21.54
CA MET A 208 8.92 -15.44 22.04
C MET A 208 7.41 -15.22 21.87
N GLU A 209 6.86 -15.60 20.74
CA GLU A 209 5.41 -15.54 20.49
C GLU A 209 4.63 -16.41 21.49
N ALA A 210 5.04 -17.66 21.64
CA ALA A 210 4.40 -18.59 22.58
C ALA A 210 4.47 -18.15 24.05
N SER A 211 5.48 -17.37 24.41
CA SER A 211 5.67 -16.82 25.78
C SER A 211 5.17 -15.39 25.96
N GLY A 212 4.51 -14.80 24.94
CA GLY A 212 3.98 -13.42 24.98
C GLY A 212 5.08 -12.34 25.06
N LYS A 213 6.30 -12.63 24.59
CA LYS A 213 7.45 -11.70 24.65
C LYS A 213 7.65 -10.88 23.38
N THR A 214 6.59 -10.65 22.63
CA THR A 214 6.65 -9.97 21.32
C THR A 214 6.89 -8.46 21.40
N GLU A 215 6.75 -7.85 22.58
CA GLU A 215 7.09 -6.44 22.83
C GLU A 215 8.57 -6.22 23.17
N GLN A 216 9.35 -7.28 23.34
CA GLN A 216 10.79 -7.15 23.62
C GLN A 216 11.52 -6.76 22.33
N PRO A 217 12.51 -5.83 22.38
CA PRO A 217 13.28 -5.40 21.20
C PRO A 217 13.91 -6.55 20.42
N GLN A 218 14.32 -7.62 21.11
CA GLN A 218 14.91 -8.81 20.51
C GLN A 218 13.96 -9.46 19.47
N TYR A 219 12.65 -9.39 19.66
CA TYR A 219 11.67 -9.96 18.74
C TYR A 219 11.80 -9.31 17.35
N MET A 220 11.80 -7.98 17.28
CA MET A 220 11.98 -7.26 16.01
C MET A 220 13.41 -7.37 15.47
N GLN A 221 14.42 -7.45 16.31
CA GLN A 221 15.81 -7.69 15.89
C GLN A 221 15.98 -9.04 15.17
N LEU A 222 15.20 -10.05 15.54
CA LEU A 222 15.17 -11.34 14.86
C LEU A 222 14.31 -11.29 13.58
N LEU A 223 13.15 -10.66 13.64
CA LEU A 223 12.22 -10.59 12.51
C LEU A 223 12.75 -9.73 11.35
N MET A 224 13.36 -8.60 11.66
CA MET A 224 13.75 -7.63 10.63
C MET A 224 14.62 -8.26 9.55
N PRO A 225 15.81 -8.84 9.82
CA PRO A 225 16.67 -9.40 8.79
C PRO A 225 16.15 -10.72 8.20
N ASN A 226 15.35 -11.49 8.96
CA ASN A 226 14.94 -12.84 8.58
C ASN A 226 13.58 -12.91 7.88
N TRP A 227 12.76 -11.87 8.01
CA TRP A 227 11.42 -11.82 7.41
C TRP A 227 11.12 -10.49 6.70
N TYR A 228 11.23 -9.35 7.38
CA TYR A 228 10.81 -8.07 6.84
C TYR A 228 11.67 -7.61 5.66
N GLU A 229 13.00 -7.72 5.77
CA GLU A 229 13.94 -7.42 4.67
C GLU A 229 13.91 -8.44 3.54
N GLN A 230 13.28 -9.59 3.74
CA GLN A 230 13.16 -10.64 2.73
C GLN A 230 11.84 -10.55 1.96
N HIS A 231 10.75 -10.18 2.65
CA HIS A 231 9.40 -10.31 2.13
C HIS A 231 8.56 -9.04 2.19
N ILE A 232 8.82 -8.09 3.11
CA ILE A 232 8.02 -6.87 3.24
C ILE A 232 8.59 -5.75 2.37
N LEU A 233 9.81 -5.29 2.63
CA LEU A 233 10.52 -4.33 1.80
C LEU A 233 11.96 -4.83 1.63
N ARG A 234 12.31 -5.25 0.41
CA ARG A 234 13.47 -6.08 0.11
C ARG A 234 14.77 -5.31 0.01
N ARG A 235 15.11 -4.67 1.11
CA ARG A 235 16.38 -3.97 1.34
C ARG A 235 16.68 -3.89 2.83
N PRO A 236 17.95 -3.68 3.23
CA PRO A 236 18.29 -3.48 4.65
C PRO A 236 17.43 -2.37 5.27
N ALA A 237 16.97 -2.57 6.51
CA ALA A 237 16.09 -1.62 7.19
C ALA A 237 16.67 -0.19 7.27
N ALA A 238 18.01 -0.06 7.39
CA ALA A 238 18.69 1.22 7.35
C ALA A 238 18.55 1.99 6.01
N GLN A 239 18.08 1.33 4.95
CA GLN A 239 17.83 1.92 3.63
C GLN A 239 16.32 2.06 3.32
N TRP A 240 15.46 1.81 4.30
CA TRP A 240 14.04 1.99 4.08
C TRP A 240 13.71 3.47 3.90
N PRO A 241 12.83 3.80 2.93
CA PRO A 241 12.45 5.19 2.70
C PRO A 241 11.80 5.83 3.93
N GLU A 242 12.08 7.12 4.14
CA GLU A 242 11.54 7.87 5.27
C GLU A 242 10.02 7.73 5.41
N PRO A 243 9.19 7.82 4.35
CA PRO A 243 7.74 7.66 4.49
C PRO A 243 7.32 6.30 5.06
N VAL A 244 8.06 5.23 4.77
CA VAL A 244 7.82 3.90 5.34
C VAL A 244 8.16 3.88 6.83
N LEU A 245 9.32 4.44 7.20
CA LEU A 245 9.74 4.52 8.61
C LEU A 245 8.74 5.35 9.43
N ARG A 246 8.34 6.52 8.91
CA ARG A 246 7.35 7.40 9.55
C ARG A 246 5.99 6.71 9.73
N ALA A 247 5.53 5.94 8.75
CA ALA A 247 4.29 5.17 8.87
C ALA A 247 4.38 4.12 9.99
N GLN A 248 5.54 3.45 10.11
CA GLN A 248 5.78 2.45 11.16
C GLN A 248 5.90 3.05 12.55
N GLU A 249 6.62 4.17 12.70
CA GLU A 249 6.76 4.88 13.98
C GLU A 249 5.42 5.36 14.53
N ASN A 250 4.51 5.76 13.64
CA ASN A 250 3.18 6.24 13.98
C ASN A 250 2.10 5.15 14.03
N MET A 251 2.47 3.88 13.84
CA MET A 251 1.52 2.77 13.83
C MET A 251 0.80 2.61 15.17
N ASN A 252 -0.53 2.43 15.14
CA ASN A 252 -1.29 2.03 16.32
C ASN A 252 -1.05 0.54 16.62
N ARG A 253 0.01 0.27 17.40
CA ARG A 253 0.45 -1.08 17.73
C ARG A 253 -0.62 -1.92 18.41
N ARG A 254 -1.42 -1.33 19.33
CA ARG A 254 -2.50 -2.04 20.01
C ARG A 254 -3.58 -2.50 19.04
N PHE A 255 -3.99 -1.62 18.13
CA PHE A 255 -4.94 -1.95 17.08
C PHE A 255 -4.40 -3.04 16.16
N TYR A 256 -3.15 -2.87 15.67
CA TYR A 256 -2.46 -3.85 14.84
C TYR A 256 -2.46 -5.25 15.46
N VAL A 257 -1.94 -5.39 16.69
CA VAL A 257 -1.81 -6.69 17.37
C VAL A 257 -3.17 -7.33 17.62
N THR A 258 -4.19 -6.54 17.96
CA THR A 258 -5.55 -7.06 18.20
C THR A 258 -6.18 -7.63 16.92
N MET A 259 -5.97 -6.98 15.79
CA MET A 259 -6.57 -7.38 14.52
C MET A 259 -5.74 -8.43 13.78
N GLN A 260 -4.45 -8.17 13.60
CA GLN A 260 -3.52 -8.99 12.81
C GLN A 260 -2.81 -10.02 13.69
N GLY A 261 -2.17 -9.60 14.75
CA GLY A 261 -1.25 -10.39 15.56
C GLY A 261 0.09 -9.67 15.74
N PRO A 262 1.11 -10.34 16.28
CA PRO A 262 2.34 -9.67 16.69
C PRO A 262 3.25 -9.25 15.50
N SER A 263 3.11 -9.87 14.32
CA SER A 263 3.99 -9.66 13.17
C SER A 263 3.34 -10.02 11.85
N GLU A 264 4.11 -9.86 10.75
CA GLU A 264 3.73 -10.26 9.38
C GLU A 264 4.08 -11.74 9.06
N MET A 265 4.45 -12.55 10.03
CA MET A 265 4.68 -13.99 9.83
C MET A 265 3.40 -14.82 9.74
N GLY A 266 2.26 -14.18 9.88
CA GLY A 266 0.94 -14.77 9.87
C GLY A 266 -0.02 -13.89 10.64
N ALA A 267 -1.30 -14.23 10.65
CA ALA A 267 -2.31 -13.53 11.42
C ALA A 267 -2.93 -14.44 12.48
N SER A 268 -2.90 -13.98 13.73
CA SER A 268 -3.45 -14.68 14.90
C SER A 268 -4.50 -13.86 15.65
N GLY A 269 -4.72 -12.61 15.23
CA GLY A 269 -5.70 -11.70 15.82
C GLY A 269 -7.12 -11.98 15.35
N ARG A 270 -7.99 -10.96 15.46
CA ARG A 270 -9.42 -11.08 15.10
C ARG A 270 -9.68 -11.50 13.67
N LEU A 271 -8.70 -11.31 12.77
CA LEU A 271 -8.80 -11.64 11.34
C LEU A 271 -8.50 -13.11 11.02
N VAL A 272 -8.05 -13.92 11.98
CA VAL A 272 -7.50 -15.28 11.77
C VAL A 272 -8.38 -16.21 10.93
N ASN A 273 -9.69 -16.05 10.98
CA ASN A 273 -10.67 -16.88 10.27
C ASN A 273 -11.28 -16.20 9.03
N TRP A 274 -10.80 -14.99 8.65
CA TRP A 274 -11.35 -14.28 7.51
C TRP A 274 -10.99 -14.97 6.19
N ASP A 275 -12.02 -15.30 5.40
CA ASP A 275 -11.90 -15.95 4.09
C ASP A 275 -13.02 -15.49 3.16
N ARG A 276 -12.66 -14.93 1.99
CA ARG A 276 -13.58 -14.44 0.95
C ARG A 276 -13.22 -14.98 -0.43
N PHE A 277 -12.35 -15.98 -0.52
CA PHE A 277 -11.92 -16.49 -1.83
C PHE A 277 -13.10 -16.96 -2.69
N ALA A 278 -14.03 -17.69 -2.09
CA ALA A 278 -15.22 -18.18 -2.82
C ALA A 278 -16.17 -17.05 -3.24
N ASP A 279 -16.15 -15.91 -2.53
CA ASP A 279 -17.03 -14.77 -2.79
C ASP A 279 -16.50 -13.87 -3.92
N LEU A 280 -15.20 -13.93 -4.27
CA LEU A 280 -14.59 -13.10 -5.31
C LEU A 280 -15.34 -13.17 -6.65
N LYS A 281 -15.92 -14.32 -6.97
CA LYS A 281 -16.73 -14.51 -8.20
C LYS A 281 -17.97 -13.60 -8.27
N THR A 282 -18.38 -12.99 -7.15
CA THR A 282 -19.52 -12.08 -7.10
C THR A 282 -19.13 -10.62 -7.28
N ILE A 283 -17.83 -10.30 -7.26
CA ILE A 283 -17.31 -8.96 -7.55
C ILE A 283 -17.20 -8.81 -9.06
N THR A 284 -18.14 -8.09 -9.67
CA THR A 284 -18.27 -7.97 -11.14
C THR A 284 -17.69 -6.69 -11.72
N ILE A 285 -17.19 -5.77 -10.89
CA ILE A 285 -16.49 -4.56 -11.34
C ILE A 285 -15.07 -4.89 -11.82
N PRO A 286 -14.50 -4.10 -12.75
CA PRO A 286 -13.09 -4.24 -13.14
C PRO A 286 -12.18 -4.26 -11.93
N THR A 287 -11.33 -5.29 -11.80
CA THR A 287 -10.49 -5.47 -10.62
C THR A 287 -9.05 -5.81 -11.02
N LEU A 288 -8.08 -5.06 -10.51
CA LEU A 288 -6.65 -5.35 -10.61
C LEU A 288 -6.16 -6.03 -9.34
N VAL A 289 -5.49 -7.17 -9.47
CA VAL A 289 -4.77 -7.86 -8.39
C VAL A 289 -3.28 -7.64 -8.61
N VAL A 290 -2.61 -6.98 -7.66
CA VAL A 290 -1.15 -6.78 -7.69
C VAL A 290 -0.49 -7.80 -6.78
N SER A 291 0.58 -8.43 -7.25
CA SER A 291 1.25 -9.52 -6.56
C SER A 291 2.76 -9.46 -6.70
N GLY A 292 3.48 -9.40 -5.60
CA GLY A 292 4.93 -9.48 -5.54
C GLY A 292 5.45 -10.91 -5.57
N LYS A 293 6.53 -11.13 -6.31
CA LYS A 293 7.17 -12.46 -6.41
C LYS A 293 7.70 -12.98 -5.08
N TYR A 294 8.10 -12.08 -4.19
CA TYR A 294 8.75 -12.42 -2.92
C TYR A 294 7.92 -12.04 -1.70
N ASP A 295 6.65 -11.67 -1.95
CA ASP A 295 5.68 -11.25 -0.94
C ASP A 295 5.40 -12.36 0.09
N THR A 296 4.89 -11.98 1.24
CA THR A 296 4.23 -12.87 2.20
C THR A 296 2.90 -13.39 1.68
N MET A 297 2.32 -12.76 0.66
CA MET A 297 1.13 -13.21 -0.06
C MET A 297 1.54 -14.16 -1.18
N ASP A 298 1.03 -15.41 -1.17
CA ASP A 298 1.37 -16.43 -2.17
C ASP A 298 1.06 -15.96 -3.59
N PRO A 299 2.08 -15.79 -4.49
CA PRO A 299 1.85 -15.33 -5.86
C PRO A 299 0.93 -16.26 -6.67
N ALA A 300 0.95 -17.56 -6.39
CA ALA A 300 0.08 -18.52 -7.06
C ALA A 300 -1.39 -18.33 -6.62
N TYR A 301 -1.60 -18.05 -5.34
CA TYR A 301 -2.92 -17.74 -4.82
C TYR A 301 -3.44 -16.39 -5.35
N MET A 302 -2.59 -15.36 -5.40
CA MET A 302 -2.95 -14.06 -5.99
C MET A 302 -3.36 -14.20 -7.47
N ALA A 303 -2.64 -15.01 -8.23
CA ALA A 303 -3.02 -15.34 -9.61
C ALA A 303 -4.35 -16.11 -9.70
N ALA A 304 -4.64 -16.98 -8.73
CA ALA A 304 -5.94 -17.66 -8.64
C ALA A 304 -7.07 -16.68 -8.29
N MET A 305 -6.83 -15.70 -7.43
CA MET A 305 -7.80 -14.63 -7.14
C MET A 305 -8.16 -13.84 -8.41
N ALA A 306 -7.16 -13.41 -9.20
CA ALA A 306 -7.41 -12.70 -10.45
C ALA A 306 -8.24 -13.50 -11.43
N LYS A 307 -8.09 -14.84 -11.47
CA LYS A 307 -8.91 -15.74 -12.29
C LYS A 307 -10.31 -15.97 -11.74
N GLN A 308 -10.48 -15.90 -10.41
CA GLN A 308 -11.78 -16.07 -9.75
C GLN A 308 -12.69 -14.85 -9.96
N LEU A 309 -12.11 -13.67 -10.10
CA LEU A 309 -12.82 -12.41 -10.39
C LEU A 309 -13.29 -12.40 -11.84
N PRO A 310 -14.60 -12.15 -12.14
CA PRO A 310 -15.14 -12.12 -13.51
C PRO A 310 -14.42 -11.13 -14.45
N HIS A 311 -13.95 -10.01 -13.93
CA HIS A 311 -13.19 -9.00 -14.65
C HIS A 311 -11.86 -8.71 -13.95
N GLY A 312 -11.18 -9.78 -13.51
CA GLY A 312 -9.90 -9.71 -12.81
C GLY A 312 -8.70 -9.64 -13.76
N GLU A 313 -7.77 -8.75 -13.48
CA GLU A 313 -6.46 -8.65 -14.12
C GLU A 313 -5.35 -8.88 -13.09
N LEU A 314 -4.25 -9.53 -13.50
CA LEU A 314 -3.07 -9.74 -12.66
C LEU A 314 -1.94 -8.79 -13.06
N ALA A 315 -1.39 -8.07 -12.09
CA ALA A 315 -0.13 -7.36 -12.21
C ALA A 315 0.92 -8.05 -11.33
N ALA A 316 1.76 -8.89 -11.95
CA ALA A 316 2.88 -9.51 -11.26
C ALA A 316 4.10 -8.60 -11.29
N THR A 317 4.78 -8.45 -10.14
CA THR A 317 6.00 -7.65 -9.94
C THR A 317 7.15 -8.52 -9.43
N ASN A 318 8.35 -7.96 -9.39
CA ASN A 318 9.54 -8.61 -8.80
C ASN A 318 9.81 -8.14 -7.36
N GLY A 319 8.86 -7.51 -6.69
CA GLY A 319 9.00 -6.98 -5.34
C GLY A 319 8.54 -7.95 -4.24
N GLY A 320 8.51 -7.42 -3.03
CA GLY A 320 7.94 -8.03 -1.83
C GLY A 320 6.52 -7.52 -1.55
N HIS A 321 6.17 -7.37 -0.27
CA HIS A 321 4.87 -6.87 0.16
C HIS A 321 4.67 -5.39 -0.19
N MET A 322 5.74 -4.59 -0.17
CA MET A 322 5.73 -3.19 -0.57
C MET A 322 6.25 -3.02 -2.01
N ASP A 323 5.58 -3.65 -2.97
CA ASP A 323 5.93 -3.63 -4.40
C ASP A 323 6.09 -2.22 -4.98
N MET A 324 5.27 -1.27 -4.49
CA MET A 324 5.32 0.13 -4.89
C MET A 324 6.67 0.81 -4.57
N TYR A 325 7.53 0.14 -3.77
CA TYR A 325 8.91 0.56 -3.49
C TYR A 325 9.95 -0.37 -4.11
N ASP A 326 9.68 -1.68 -4.16
CA ASP A 326 10.66 -2.67 -4.63
C ASP A 326 10.74 -2.74 -6.15
N ASP A 327 9.60 -2.62 -6.84
CA ASP A 327 9.50 -2.66 -8.31
C ASP A 327 8.59 -1.54 -8.83
N GLN A 328 8.95 -0.30 -8.50
CA GLN A 328 8.20 0.91 -8.87
C GLN A 328 7.83 0.96 -10.36
N PRO A 329 8.75 0.72 -11.31
CA PRO A 329 8.42 0.82 -12.73
C PRO A 329 7.29 -0.12 -13.14
N THR A 330 7.35 -1.39 -12.73
CA THR A 330 6.32 -2.37 -13.08
C THR A 330 5.01 -2.07 -12.35
N TYR A 331 5.07 -1.79 -11.04
CA TYR A 331 3.90 -1.49 -10.23
C TYR A 331 3.09 -0.33 -10.82
N PHE A 332 3.73 0.82 -11.02
CA PHE A 332 3.03 2.03 -11.50
C PHE A 332 2.63 1.95 -12.96
N ALA A 333 3.42 1.31 -13.83
CA ALA A 333 3.02 1.09 -15.22
C ALA A 333 1.72 0.27 -15.30
N ARG A 334 1.61 -0.80 -14.51
CA ARG A 334 0.41 -1.66 -14.47
C ARG A 334 -0.80 -0.96 -13.85
N LEU A 335 -0.59 -0.29 -12.72
CA LEU A 335 -1.63 0.46 -12.03
C LEU A 335 -2.21 1.57 -12.94
N ILE A 336 -1.36 2.40 -13.52
CA ILE A 336 -1.78 3.51 -14.38
C ILE A 336 -2.48 3.00 -15.65
N ALA A 337 -1.95 1.93 -16.27
CA ALA A 337 -2.60 1.33 -17.44
C ALA A 337 -4.01 0.82 -17.13
N PHE A 338 -4.19 0.15 -15.98
CA PHE A 338 -5.49 -0.30 -15.52
C PHE A 338 -6.45 0.87 -15.25
N LEU A 339 -6.01 1.89 -14.51
CA LEU A 339 -6.84 3.05 -14.17
C LEU A 339 -7.29 3.82 -15.43
N ARG A 340 -6.41 4.01 -16.41
CA ARG A 340 -6.74 4.63 -17.70
C ARG A 340 -7.73 3.80 -18.53
N LYS A 341 -7.66 2.48 -18.44
CA LYS A 341 -8.58 1.58 -19.14
C LYS A 341 -10.00 1.70 -18.61
N VAL A 342 -10.15 1.99 -17.32
CA VAL A 342 -11.47 2.11 -16.67
C VAL A 342 -11.98 3.56 -16.58
N GLU A 343 -11.15 4.57 -16.87
CA GLU A 343 -11.51 5.98 -16.90
C GLU A 343 -12.51 6.29 -18.04
#